data_a6290f9ef4e2c0e0d23a43e12555eaed
#
_entry.id   a6290f9ef4e2c0e0d23a43e12555eaed
#
_cell.length_a   1.000
_cell.length_b   1.000
_cell.length_c   1.000
_cell.angle_alpha   90.00
_cell.angle_beta   90.00
_cell.angle_gamma   90.00
#
_symmetry.space_group_name_H-M   'P 1'
#
loop_
_entity.id
_entity.type
_entity.pdbx_description
1 polymer ?
#
loop_
_entity_poly.entity_id
_entity_poly.type
_entity_poly.pdbx_seq_one_letter_code
_entity_poly.pdbx_strand_id
1 'polypeptide(L)'
;MEFNTLLMWIVGANCGMLLLRSVAARRWTGWATVALAIMLSMAAAWLIVPQRVGWVTAIPWTLFVLLPMLGNGLLGWLVARHRYRTAYLASQLFAWLHPFDGGWNLPRFVQALEYTFHGDLEQSRRLLSPIAHDRSALSNLARVLEYRLEGRWDELLSWIQHEAREQPLRDPLLIDGYLQALGETGRRHELLHEYQRIVLQEQRVDDAFQTNLIRMRVVAFCGEVAITEKLLAGPLSRLAADTRQFWLSTALQAAGQADQARVQFEQLASGPDRQLARRAQLRLEQPLTVVATERTPEELAVLNELARTIGHETHYAVMSSTTRRQTPMTWLLILTLLAVFCLEIPGGATDELNLFELGALIVPTSLTPGEYDRYVLAAFLHFGWLHLLMNMFGLLWFGGRLERAWGGLPMLCCYLLTAIGSIVLFPMELSVLRSWGWAGNDISILVGASGGVLGLIGGLTGHLLVGLLSGRSALVWREFGILALIVTLQTVFDLNTPAVSALVHTNGLILGIV
;
A
#
# COMPACT_ATOMS: atom_id res chain seq x y z
N MET A 1 9.53 -19.72 19.52
CA MET A 1 8.86 -18.45 19.88
C MET A 1 7.42 -18.76 20.27
N GLU A 2 6.97 -18.28 21.41
CA GLU A 2 5.58 -18.45 21.79
C GLU A 2 4.67 -17.59 20.91
N PHE A 3 3.60 -18.17 20.38
CA PHE A 3 2.63 -17.49 19.54
C PHE A 3 2.03 -16.24 20.21
N ASN A 4 1.92 -16.27 21.54
CA ASN A 4 1.49 -15.13 22.35
C ASN A 4 2.41 -13.92 22.20
N THR A 5 3.72 -14.12 22.20
CA THR A 5 4.71 -13.05 22.04
C THR A 5 4.64 -12.45 20.62
N LEU A 6 4.48 -13.28 19.60
CA LEU A 6 4.29 -12.80 18.22
C LEU A 6 3.05 -11.92 18.08
N LEU A 7 1.91 -12.36 18.63
CA LEU A 7 0.67 -11.58 18.62
C LEU A 7 0.85 -10.22 19.30
N MET A 8 1.53 -10.20 20.45
CA MET A 8 1.82 -8.95 21.17
C MET A 8 2.61 -7.96 20.30
N TRP A 9 3.65 -8.44 19.60
CA TRP A 9 4.45 -7.58 18.70
C TRP A 9 3.64 -7.08 17.50
N ILE A 10 2.86 -7.94 16.85
CA ILE A 10 2.02 -7.55 15.69
C ILE A 10 1.01 -6.47 16.12
N VAL A 11 0.29 -6.71 17.20
CA VAL A 11 -0.73 -5.76 17.71
C VAL A 11 -0.08 -4.45 18.14
N GLY A 12 1.01 -4.52 18.91
CA GLY A 12 1.72 -3.34 19.41
C GLY A 12 2.28 -2.48 18.28
N ALA A 13 2.96 -3.10 17.31
CA ALA A 13 3.53 -2.40 16.16
C ALA A 13 2.43 -1.74 15.29
N ASN A 14 1.33 -2.46 15.01
CA ASN A 14 0.24 -1.92 14.21
C ASN A 14 -0.47 -0.76 14.92
N CYS A 15 -0.84 -0.92 16.17
CA CYS A 15 -1.48 0.15 16.96
C CYS A 15 -0.55 1.35 17.14
N GLY A 16 0.74 1.12 17.42
CA GLY A 16 1.76 2.18 17.50
C GLY A 16 1.86 2.98 16.18
N MET A 17 1.85 2.29 15.05
CA MET A 17 1.87 2.95 13.73
C MET A 17 0.61 3.81 13.48
N LEU A 18 -0.58 3.33 13.87
CA LEU A 18 -1.82 4.10 13.76
C LEU A 18 -1.78 5.38 14.60
N LEU A 19 -1.25 5.29 15.83
CA LEU A 19 -1.07 6.44 16.71
C LEU A 19 -0.06 7.44 16.15
N LEU A 20 1.10 6.96 15.70
CA LEU A 20 2.14 7.80 15.08
C LEU A 20 1.61 8.55 13.86
N ARG A 21 0.85 7.89 12.99
CA ARG A 21 0.19 8.53 11.83
C ARG A 21 -0.77 9.63 12.25
N SER A 22 -1.57 9.40 13.29
CA SER A 22 -2.52 10.40 13.81
C SER A 22 -1.80 11.64 14.36
N VAL A 23 -0.71 11.42 15.10
CA VAL A 23 0.12 12.50 15.64
C VAL A 23 0.81 13.28 14.51
N ALA A 24 1.43 12.57 13.55
CA ALA A 24 2.10 13.18 12.41
C ALA A 24 1.14 14.01 11.54
N ALA A 25 -0.07 13.50 11.31
CA ALA A 25 -1.13 14.21 10.59
C ALA A 25 -1.76 15.35 11.41
N ARG A 26 -1.42 15.50 12.68
CA ARG A 26 -2.05 16.45 13.63
C ARG A 26 -3.58 16.35 13.64
N ARG A 27 -4.11 15.16 13.39
CA ARG A 27 -5.56 14.88 13.34
C ARG A 27 -5.85 13.59 14.10
N TRP A 28 -6.64 13.72 15.15
CA TRP A 28 -7.11 12.58 15.92
C TRP A 28 -8.25 11.88 15.17
N THR A 29 -8.10 10.58 14.92
CA THR A 29 -9.08 9.77 14.18
C THR A 29 -9.67 8.69 15.08
N GLY A 30 -10.81 8.12 14.68
CA GLY A 30 -11.39 6.96 15.36
C GLY A 30 -10.42 5.78 15.41
N TRP A 31 -9.60 5.58 14.38
CA TRP A 31 -8.53 4.58 14.35
C TRP A 31 -7.51 4.78 15.48
N ALA A 32 -7.13 6.03 15.75
CA ALA A 32 -6.22 6.34 16.86
C ALA A 32 -6.87 6.08 18.22
N THR A 33 -8.16 6.38 18.36
CA THR A 33 -8.93 6.08 19.59
C THR A 33 -8.95 4.57 19.86
N VAL A 34 -9.27 3.76 18.85
CA VAL A 34 -9.28 2.29 18.96
C VAL A 34 -7.88 1.76 19.27
N ALA A 35 -6.87 2.23 18.55
CA ALA A 35 -5.48 1.83 18.76
C ALA A 35 -5.01 2.15 20.18
N LEU A 36 -5.33 3.34 20.71
CA LEU A 36 -5.01 3.73 22.09
C LEU A 36 -5.71 2.81 23.10
N ALA A 37 -6.99 2.52 22.90
CA ALA A 37 -7.74 1.61 23.79
C ALA A 37 -7.11 0.20 23.82
N ILE A 38 -6.69 -0.32 22.67
CA ILE A 38 -6.00 -1.61 22.57
C ILE A 38 -4.64 -1.55 23.26
N MET A 39 -3.86 -0.48 23.09
CA MET A 39 -2.56 -0.32 23.77
C MET A 39 -2.72 -0.24 25.29
N LEU A 40 -3.74 0.46 25.77
CA LEU A 40 -4.06 0.50 27.21
C LEU A 40 -4.50 -0.87 27.72
N SER A 41 -5.32 -1.62 26.96
CA SER A 41 -5.69 -2.99 27.31
C SER A 41 -4.48 -3.94 27.31
N MET A 42 -3.50 -3.71 26.43
CA MET A 42 -2.25 -4.46 26.40
C MET A 42 -1.41 -4.19 27.65
N ALA A 43 -1.30 -2.92 28.07
CA ALA A 43 -0.60 -2.56 29.32
C ALA A 43 -1.28 -3.17 30.54
N ALA A 44 -2.61 -3.12 30.61
CA ALA A 44 -3.38 -3.74 31.69
C ALA A 44 -3.23 -5.28 31.70
N ALA A 45 -3.30 -5.91 30.54
CA ALA A 45 -3.12 -7.37 30.41
C ALA A 45 -1.68 -7.80 30.82
N TRP A 46 -0.70 -6.96 30.55
CA TRP A 46 0.70 -7.20 31.00
C TRP A 46 0.81 -7.28 32.52
N LEU A 47 0.04 -6.44 33.24
CA LEU A 47 0.05 -6.42 34.71
C LEU A 47 -0.78 -7.55 35.32
N ILE A 48 -1.87 -7.99 34.66
CA ILE A 48 -2.84 -8.95 35.25
C ILE A 48 -2.58 -10.38 34.77
N VAL A 49 -2.31 -10.58 33.46
CA VAL A 49 -2.15 -11.89 32.82
C VAL A 49 -0.99 -11.91 31.84
N PRO A 50 0.25 -11.71 32.28
CA PRO A 50 1.41 -11.52 31.41
C PRO A 50 1.63 -12.65 30.40
N GLN A 51 1.24 -13.88 30.74
CA GLN A 51 1.37 -15.05 29.87
C GLN A 51 0.37 -15.08 28.70
N ARG A 52 -0.66 -14.22 28.69
CA ARG A 52 -1.73 -14.21 27.69
C ARG A 52 -1.96 -12.85 27.03
N VAL A 53 -1.06 -11.91 27.20
CA VAL A 53 -1.18 -10.53 26.70
C VAL A 53 -1.50 -10.50 25.22
N GLY A 54 -0.77 -11.26 24.40
CA GLY A 54 -0.98 -11.31 22.95
C GLY A 54 -2.38 -11.78 22.58
N TRP A 55 -2.90 -12.83 23.20
CA TRP A 55 -4.24 -13.34 22.95
C TRP A 55 -5.33 -12.35 23.36
N VAL A 56 -5.22 -11.77 24.55
CA VAL A 56 -6.19 -10.80 25.08
C VAL A 56 -6.30 -9.58 24.17
N THR A 57 -5.19 -9.11 23.60
CA THR A 57 -5.16 -7.93 22.75
C THR A 57 -5.41 -8.22 21.28
N ALA A 58 -5.09 -9.43 20.80
CA ALA A 58 -5.33 -9.82 19.41
C ALA A 58 -6.83 -9.90 19.07
N ILE A 59 -7.69 -10.30 20.03
CA ILE A 59 -9.13 -10.37 19.80
C ILE A 59 -9.73 -9.00 19.47
N PRO A 60 -9.63 -7.98 20.34
CA PRO A 60 -10.15 -6.66 20.02
C PRO A 60 -9.43 -6.01 18.82
N TRP A 61 -8.13 -6.25 18.64
CA TRP A 61 -7.42 -5.77 17.46
C TRP A 61 -7.97 -6.38 16.16
N THR A 62 -8.23 -7.68 16.14
CA THR A 62 -8.82 -8.35 14.98
C THR A 62 -10.21 -7.78 14.67
N LEU A 63 -11.05 -7.62 15.69
CA LEU A 63 -12.43 -7.16 15.50
C LEU A 63 -12.52 -5.69 15.10
N PHE A 64 -11.77 -4.80 15.76
CA PHE A 64 -11.95 -3.34 15.63
C PHE A 64 -10.88 -2.65 14.78
N VAL A 65 -9.82 -3.36 14.40
CA VAL A 65 -8.78 -2.82 13.50
C VAL A 65 -8.66 -3.65 12.24
N LEU A 66 -8.29 -4.94 12.34
CA LEU A 66 -7.97 -5.76 11.19
C LEU A 66 -9.19 -5.98 10.28
N LEU A 67 -10.33 -6.42 10.83
CA LEU A 67 -11.53 -6.66 10.03
C LEU A 67 -12.08 -5.39 9.36
N PRO A 68 -12.20 -4.22 10.03
CA PRO A 68 -12.59 -2.99 9.36
C PRO A 68 -11.59 -2.51 8.30
N MET A 69 -10.28 -2.66 8.52
CA MET A 69 -9.28 -2.33 7.50
C MET A 69 -9.42 -3.19 6.24
N LEU A 70 -9.57 -4.50 6.40
CA LEU A 70 -9.83 -5.42 5.29
C LEU A 70 -11.18 -5.13 4.63
N GLY A 71 -12.17 -4.78 5.45
CA GLY A 71 -13.51 -4.43 5.03
C GLY A 71 -13.56 -3.20 4.12
N ASN A 72 -12.80 -2.16 4.41
CA ASN A 72 -12.71 -0.98 3.55
C ASN A 72 -12.19 -1.34 2.15
N GLY A 73 -11.18 -2.22 2.07
CA GLY A 73 -10.69 -2.75 0.80
C GLY A 73 -11.75 -3.57 0.04
N LEU A 74 -12.48 -4.42 0.77
CA LEU A 74 -13.57 -5.23 0.22
C LEU A 74 -14.71 -4.36 -0.30
N LEU A 75 -15.13 -3.33 0.46
CA LEU A 75 -16.18 -2.40 0.04
C LEU A 75 -15.81 -1.66 -1.24
N GLY A 76 -14.60 -1.13 -1.31
CA GLY A 76 -14.09 -0.48 -2.52
C GLY A 76 -14.09 -1.42 -3.73
N TRP A 77 -13.70 -2.69 -3.53
CA TRP A 77 -13.72 -3.71 -4.58
C TRP A 77 -15.14 -4.10 -5.03
N LEU A 78 -16.08 -4.22 -4.07
CA LEU A 78 -17.49 -4.53 -4.37
C LEU A 78 -18.15 -3.39 -5.15
N VAL A 79 -17.95 -2.14 -4.72
CA VAL A 79 -18.45 -0.93 -5.40
C VAL A 79 -17.86 -0.82 -6.80
N ALA A 80 -16.55 -1.02 -6.98
CA ALA A 80 -15.88 -0.99 -8.28
C ALA A 80 -16.38 -2.08 -9.26
N ARG A 81 -17.02 -3.14 -8.73
CA ARG A 81 -17.66 -4.21 -9.51
C ARG A 81 -19.19 -4.08 -9.59
N HIS A 82 -19.73 -2.94 -9.19
CA HIS A 82 -21.17 -2.67 -9.16
C HIS A 82 -22.00 -3.67 -8.33
N ARG A 83 -21.37 -4.33 -7.33
CA ARG A 83 -22.06 -5.26 -6.41
C ARG A 83 -22.62 -4.53 -5.19
N TYR A 84 -23.46 -3.53 -5.43
CA TYR A 84 -23.94 -2.61 -4.40
C TYR A 84 -24.72 -3.30 -3.28
N ARG A 85 -25.57 -4.30 -3.59
CA ARG A 85 -26.32 -5.04 -2.58
C ARG A 85 -25.40 -5.73 -1.56
N THR A 86 -24.35 -6.39 -2.04
CA THR A 86 -23.35 -7.05 -1.18
C THR A 86 -22.53 -6.00 -0.43
N ALA A 87 -22.16 -4.89 -1.08
CA ALA A 87 -21.46 -3.79 -0.46
C ALA A 87 -22.29 -3.14 0.65
N TYR A 88 -23.59 -2.99 0.47
CA TYR A 88 -24.51 -2.48 1.50
C TYR A 88 -24.54 -3.38 2.73
N LEU A 89 -24.72 -4.69 2.57
CA LEU A 89 -24.72 -5.63 3.70
C LEU A 89 -23.37 -5.64 4.44
N ALA A 90 -22.26 -5.63 3.69
CA ALA A 90 -20.92 -5.53 4.30
C ALA A 90 -20.74 -4.20 5.04
N SER A 91 -21.23 -3.09 4.48
CA SER A 91 -21.11 -1.77 5.11
C SER A 91 -21.86 -1.66 6.44
N GLN A 92 -23.00 -2.38 6.59
CA GLN A 92 -23.71 -2.45 7.86
C GLN A 92 -22.85 -3.12 8.95
N LEU A 93 -22.20 -4.24 8.61
CA LEU A 93 -21.29 -4.92 9.54
C LEU A 93 -20.12 -4.01 9.93
N PHE A 94 -19.50 -3.34 8.96
CA PHE A 94 -18.35 -2.46 9.22
C PHE A 94 -18.74 -1.19 9.97
N ALA A 95 -19.94 -0.65 9.77
CA ALA A 95 -20.48 0.43 10.57
C ALA A 95 -20.56 0.07 12.05
N TRP A 96 -20.88 -1.17 12.35
CA TRP A 96 -20.93 -1.70 13.72
C TRP A 96 -19.53 -1.91 14.33
N LEU A 97 -18.59 -2.44 13.55
CA LEU A 97 -17.23 -2.72 14.02
C LEU A 97 -16.39 -1.43 14.15
N HIS A 98 -16.65 -0.41 13.33
CA HIS A 98 -15.95 0.87 13.38
C HIS A 98 -16.93 2.04 13.23
N PRO A 99 -17.67 2.40 14.29
CA PRO A 99 -18.69 3.45 14.24
C PRO A 99 -18.12 4.86 14.14
N PHE A 100 -16.82 5.01 14.34
CA PHE A 100 -16.12 6.29 14.30
C PHE A 100 -15.96 6.82 12.87
N ASP A 101 -15.52 8.06 12.74
CA ASP A 101 -15.17 8.71 11.47
C ASP A 101 -16.32 8.71 10.43
N GLY A 102 -17.56 8.61 10.87
CA GLY A 102 -18.75 8.56 10.01
C GLY A 102 -19.16 7.14 9.58
N GLY A 103 -18.63 6.09 10.23
CA GLY A 103 -18.94 4.70 9.93
C GLY A 103 -20.43 4.38 9.89
N TRP A 104 -21.24 4.97 10.78
CA TRP A 104 -22.71 4.82 10.78
C TRP A 104 -23.40 5.31 9.49
N ASN A 105 -22.80 6.24 8.78
CA ASN A 105 -23.34 6.76 7.52
C ASN A 105 -22.90 5.96 6.30
N LEU A 106 -21.98 5.01 6.48
CA LEU A 106 -21.41 4.21 5.39
C LEU A 106 -22.47 3.41 4.60
N PRO A 107 -23.47 2.73 5.22
CA PRO A 107 -24.52 2.05 4.46
C PRO A 107 -25.35 2.98 3.60
N ARG A 108 -25.72 4.16 4.12
CA ARG A 108 -26.45 5.20 3.35
C ARG A 108 -25.63 5.70 2.18
N PHE A 109 -24.33 5.90 2.39
CA PHE A 109 -23.41 6.32 1.34
C PHE A 109 -23.31 5.27 0.23
N VAL A 110 -23.21 3.99 0.56
CA VAL A 110 -23.19 2.90 -0.43
C VAL A 110 -24.49 2.84 -1.23
N GLN A 111 -25.64 3.01 -0.58
CA GLN A 111 -26.94 3.10 -1.28
C GLN A 111 -27.00 4.32 -2.22
N ALA A 112 -26.49 5.47 -1.79
CA ALA A 112 -26.43 6.64 -2.65
C ALA A 112 -25.60 6.39 -3.92
N LEU A 113 -24.48 5.66 -3.81
CA LEU A 113 -23.67 5.24 -4.97
C LEU A 113 -24.45 4.30 -5.90
N GLU A 114 -25.26 3.39 -5.36
CA GLU A 114 -26.12 2.50 -6.15
C GLU A 114 -27.14 3.29 -6.96
N TYR A 115 -27.88 4.21 -6.33
CA TYR A 115 -28.82 5.09 -7.03
C TYR A 115 -28.12 5.97 -8.08
N THR A 116 -26.94 6.46 -7.77
CA THR A 116 -26.10 7.20 -8.71
C THR A 116 -25.77 6.36 -9.96
N PHE A 117 -25.35 5.12 -9.78
CA PHE A 117 -25.03 4.21 -10.87
C PHE A 117 -26.26 3.96 -11.78
N HIS A 118 -27.43 3.78 -11.19
CA HIS A 118 -28.68 3.60 -11.93
C HIS A 118 -29.28 4.89 -12.50
N GLY A 119 -28.70 6.05 -12.22
CA GLY A 119 -29.12 7.35 -12.73
C GLY A 119 -30.26 8.00 -11.96
N ASP A 120 -30.67 7.44 -10.82
CA ASP A 120 -31.65 8.07 -9.92
C ASP A 120 -30.96 9.09 -9.01
N LEU A 121 -30.70 10.27 -9.57
CA LEU A 121 -29.96 11.33 -8.89
C LEU A 121 -30.75 11.93 -7.72
N GLU A 122 -32.09 11.92 -7.80
CA GLU A 122 -32.94 12.46 -6.73
C GLU A 122 -32.84 11.61 -5.45
N GLN A 123 -32.93 10.28 -5.59
CA GLN A 123 -32.76 9.37 -4.44
C GLN A 123 -31.33 9.40 -3.91
N SER A 124 -30.34 9.44 -4.80
CA SER A 124 -28.94 9.58 -4.38
C SER A 124 -28.75 10.84 -3.53
N ARG A 125 -29.25 11.99 -3.98
CA ARG A 125 -29.18 13.26 -3.27
C ARG A 125 -29.87 13.22 -1.91
N ARG A 126 -31.07 12.64 -1.82
CA ARG A 126 -31.78 12.49 -0.53
C ARG A 126 -30.97 11.71 0.50
N LEU A 127 -30.17 10.75 0.06
CA LEU A 127 -29.31 9.97 0.94
C LEU A 127 -27.99 10.69 1.27
N LEU A 128 -27.42 11.45 0.32
CA LEU A 128 -26.16 12.16 0.51
C LEU A 128 -26.32 13.43 1.35
N SER A 129 -27.40 14.19 1.16
CA SER A 129 -27.61 15.49 1.81
C SER A 129 -27.48 15.43 3.35
N PRO A 130 -28.07 14.47 4.09
CA PRO A 130 -27.87 14.36 5.52
C PRO A 130 -26.40 14.06 5.89
N ILE A 131 -25.69 13.29 5.06
CA ILE A 131 -24.27 12.98 5.29
C ILE A 131 -23.40 14.22 5.03
N ALA A 132 -23.70 14.98 4.01
CA ALA A 132 -22.98 16.18 3.61
C ALA A 132 -23.03 17.29 4.70
N HIS A 133 -24.08 17.31 5.53
CA HIS A 133 -24.25 18.27 6.63
C HIS A 133 -23.76 17.74 7.99
N ASP A 134 -23.29 16.48 8.05
CA ASP A 134 -22.67 15.91 9.23
C ASP A 134 -21.22 16.39 9.37
N ARG A 135 -20.63 16.29 10.56
CA ARG A 135 -19.20 16.59 10.82
C ARG A 135 -18.29 15.36 10.70
N SER A 136 -18.74 14.36 9.97
CA SER A 136 -18.00 13.11 9.79
C SER A 136 -16.95 13.21 8.68
N ALA A 137 -16.04 12.24 8.62
CA ALA A 137 -15.07 12.13 7.52
C ALA A 137 -15.74 11.92 6.15
N LEU A 138 -16.97 11.35 6.12
CA LEU A 138 -17.75 11.14 4.89
C LEU A 138 -18.45 12.41 4.39
N SER A 139 -18.59 13.45 5.23
CA SER A 139 -19.37 14.64 4.85
C SER A 139 -18.78 15.38 3.65
N ASN A 140 -17.46 15.57 3.65
CA ASN A 140 -16.76 16.22 2.54
C ASN A 140 -16.91 15.42 1.24
N LEU A 141 -16.78 14.08 1.33
CA LEU A 141 -16.96 13.20 0.18
C LEU A 141 -18.40 13.25 -0.36
N ALA A 142 -19.40 13.21 0.51
CA ALA A 142 -20.80 13.30 0.13
C ALA A 142 -21.11 14.63 -0.56
N ARG A 143 -20.62 15.74 0.00
CA ARG A 143 -20.83 17.09 -0.58
C ARG A 143 -20.12 17.26 -1.93
N VAL A 144 -18.87 16.84 -2.05
CA VAL A 144 -18.17 16.84 -3.35
C VAL A 144 -18.91 15.98 -4.37
N LEU A 145 -19.44 14.83 -3.95
CA LEU A 145 -20.20 13.95 -4.83
C LEU A 145 -21.52 14.60 -5.29
N GLU A 146 -22.26 15.29 -4.40
CA GLU A 146 -23.48 16.04 -4.78
C GLU A 146 -23.20 17.06 -5.89
N TYR A 147 -22.22 17.92 -5.71
CA TYR A 147 -21.84 18.90 -6.73
C TYR A 147 -21.41 18.25 -8.06
N ARG A 148 -20.63 17.15 -7.96
CA ARG A 148 -20.20 16.38 -9.15
C ARG A 148 -21.35 15.76 -9.92
N LEU A 149 -22.39 15.27 -9.24
CA LEU A 149 -23.55 14.64 -9.85
C LEU A 149 -24.37 15.64 -10.66
N GLU A 150 -24.47 16.86 -10.18
CA GLU A 150 -25.26 17.93 -10.80
C GLU A 150 -24.43 18.77 -11.79
N GLY A 151 -23.10 18.57 -11.86
CA GLY A 151 -22.19 19.37 -12.69
C GLY A 151 -22.02 20.81 -12.18
N ARG A 152 -22.31 21.08 -10.92
CA ARG A 152 -22.25 22.42 -10.30
C ARG A 152 -20.82 22.77 -9.86
N TRP A 153 -19.94 22.87 -10.84
CA TRP A 153 -18.50 23.02 -10.60
C TRP A 153 -18.13 24.39 -10.02
N ASP A 154 -18.77 25.47 -10.45
CA ASP A 154 -18.50 26.82 -9.92
C ASP A 154 -18.97 26.97 -8.48
N GLU A 155 -20.06 26.31 -8.11
CA GLU A 155 -20.53 26.29 -6.72
C GLU A 155 -19.60 25.44 -5.84
N LEU A 156 -19.11 24.31 -6.35
CA LEU A 156 -18.09 23.52 -5.67
C LEU A 156 -16.82 24.34 -5.42
N LEU A 157 -16.35 25.08 -6.42
CA LEU A 157 -15.21 25.99 -6.29
C LEU A 157 -15.44 27.04 -5.20
N SER A 158 -16.59 27.71 -5.26
CA SER A 158 -16.95 28.76 -4.28
C SER A 158 -17.02 28.21 -2.87
N TRP A 159 -17.62 27.02 -2.68
CA TRP A 159 -17.69 26.37 -1.37
C TRP A 159 -16.31 25.97 -0.85
N ILE A 160 -15.48 25.31 -1.66
CA ILE A 160 -14.13 24.89 -1.24
C ILE A 160 -13.25 26.11 -0.93
N GLN A 161 -13.35 27.19 -1.72
CA GLN A 161 -12.60 28.43 -1.46
C GLN A 161 -13.05 29.11 -0.17
N HIS A 162 -14.33 29.02 0.18
CA HIS A 162 -14.83 29.53 1.46
C HIS A 162 -14.25 28.71 2.64
N GLU A 163 -14.32 27.39 2.58
CA GLU A 163 -13.71 26.50 3.60
C GLU A 163 -12.19 26.72 3.71
N ALA A 164 -11.49 26.89 2.59
CA ALA A 164 -10.04 27.12 2.58
C ALA A 164 -9.62 28.48 3.15
N ARG A 165 -10.51 29.46 3.26
CA ARG A 165 -10.26 30.73 3.95
C ARG A 165 -10.19 30.56 5.46
N GLU A 166 -10.99 29.64 6.01
CA GLU A 166 -11.03 29.38 7.46
C GLU A 166 -9.93 28.43 7.89
N GLN A 167 -9.62 27.41 7.06
CA GLN A 167 -8.59 26.42 7.36
C GLN A 167 -7.82 26.01 6.08
N PRO A 168 -6.50 25.77 6.18
CA PRO A 168 -5.73 25.28 5.04
C PRO A 168 -6.32 23.98 4.49
N LEU A 169 -6.50 23.88 3.17
CA LEU A 169 -7.03 22.69 2.52
C LEU A 169 -6.08 21.51 2.74
N ARG A 170 -6.48 20.55 3.56
CA ARG A 170 -5.68 19.38 3.95
C ARG A 170 -6.34 18.04 3.62
N ASP A 171 -7.65 18.04 3.37
CA ASP A 171 -8.38 16.84 3.02
C ASP A 171 -8.10 16.48 1.55
N PRO A 172 -7.50 15.31 1.26
CA PRO A 172 -7.18 14.88 -0.10
C PRO A 172 -8.40 14.84 -1.03
N LEU A 173 -9.59 14.57 -0.49
CA LEU A 173 -10.84 14.53 -1.26
C LEU A 173 -11.30 15.92 -1.68
N LEU A 174 -11.11 16.92 -0.81
CA LEU A 174 -11.39 18.31 -1.14
C LEU A 174 -10.37 18.85 -2.14
N ILE A 175 -9.09 18.52 -1.99
CA ILE A 175 -8.04 18.87 -2.95
C ILE A 175 -8.37 18.30 -4.33
N ASP A 176 -8.74 17.02 -4.39
CA ASP A 176 -9.14 16.34 -5.61
C ASP A 176 -10.40 16.98 -6.24
N GLY A 177 -11.41 17.30 -5.43
CA GLY A 177 -12.63 18.00 -5.85
C GLY A 177 -12.34 19.40 -6.42
N TYR A 178 -11.48 20.15 -5.75
CA TYR A 178 -11.06 21.49 -6.15
C TYR A 178 -10.32 21.50 -7.48
N LEU A 179 -9.29 20.67 -7.61
CA LEU A 179 -8.51 20.59 -8.84
C LEU A 179 -9.33 20.03 -10.01
N GLN A 180 -10.25 19.08 -9.74
CA GLN A 180 -11.16 18.62 -10.77
C GLN A 180 -12.10 19.74 -11.22
N ALA A 181 -12.67 20.53 -10.31
CA ALA A 181 -13.59 21.61 -10.67
C ALA A 181 -12.90 22.71 -11.50
N LEU A 182 -11.63 23.04 -11.18
CA LEU A 182 -10.82 23.94 -12.03
C LEU A 182 -10.64 23.39 -13.44
N GLY A 183 -10.38 22.08 -13.59
CA GLY A 183 -10.29 21.45 -14.91
C GLY A 183 -11.62 21.43 -15.68
N GLU A 184 -12.73 21.10 -14.99
CA GLU A 184 -14.08 21.07 -15.59
C GLU A 184 -14.56 22.45 -16.05
N THR A 185 -14.15 23.53 -15.35
CA THR A 185 -14.48 24.92 -15.71
C THR A 185 -13.48 25.56 -16.68
N GLY A 186 -12.49 24.80 -17.18
CA GLY A 186 -11.52 25.27 -18.15
C GLY A 186 -10.44 26.22 -17.58
N ARG A 187 -10.36 26.36 -16.25
CA ARG A 187 -9.37 27.23 -15.56
C ARG A 187 -8.00 26.55 -15.47
N ARG A 188 -7.41 26.21 -16.62
CA ARG A 188 -6.18 25.42 -16.70
C ARG A 188 -4.98 26.07 -15.99
N HIS A 189 -4.80 27.37 -16.16
CA HIS A 189 -3.69 28.09 -15.52
C HIS A 189 -3.79 27.98 -13.99
N GLU A 190 -4.96 28.24 -13.45
CA GLU A 190 -5.21 28.09 -12.00
C GLU A 190 -5.06 26.64 -11.55
N LEU A 191 -5.52 25.66 -12.34
CA LEU A 191 -5.35 24.23 -12.07
C LEU A 191 -3.87 23.85 -11.87
N LEU A 192 -3.00 24.26 -12.79
CA LEU A 192 -1.58 23.95 -12.71
C LEU A 192 -0.88 24.71 -11.57
N HIS A 193 -1.23 25.98 -11.36
CA HIS A 193 -0.70 26.77 -10.26
C HIS A 193 -1.08 26.17 -8.90
N GLU A 194 -2.37 25.84 -8.70
CA GLU A 194 -2.83 25.24 -7.43
C GLU A 194 -2.29 23.83 -7.23
N TYR A 195 -2.18 23.03 -8.30
CA TYR A 195 -1.54 21.72 -8.24
C TYR A 195 -0.07 21.85 -7.78
N GLN A 196 0.69 22.77 -8.37
CA GLN A 196 2.09 23.02 -7.98
C GLN A 196 2.18 23.41 -6.51
N ARG A 197 1.35 24.34 -6.07
CA ARG A 197 1.35 24.83 -4.69
C ARG A 197 0.96 23.72 -3.70
N ILE A 198 -0.18 23.05 -3.89
CA ILE A 198 -0.75 22.15 -2.91
C ILE A 198 -0.06 20.78 -2.92
N VAL A 199 0.21 20.24 -4.10
CA VAL A 199 0.66 18.85 -4.24
C VAL A 199 2.19 18.75 -4.31
N LEU A 200 2.85 19.63 -5.09
CA LEU A 200 4.31 19.55 -5.26
C LEU A 200 5.07 20.25 -4.13
N GLN A 201 4.67 21.47 -3.75
CA GLN A 201 5.41 22.27 -2.76
C GLN A 201 5.00 21.93 -1.32
N GLU A 202 3.71 21.90 -1.03
CA GLU A 202 3.20 21.71 0.32
C GLU A 202 2.98 20.23 0.68
N GLN A 203 3.05 19.32 -0.30
CA GLN A 203 2.94 17.86 -0.15
C GLN A 203 1.77 17.43 0.76
N ARG A 204 0.59 18.05 0.56
CA ARG A 204 -0.59 17.85 1.42
C ARG A 204 -1.33 16.53 1.21
N VAL A 205 -0.93 15.75 0.21
CA VAL A 205 -1.56 14.46 -0.11
C VAL A 205 -0.58 13.34 0.14
N ASP A 206 -0.78 12.59 1.21
CA ASP A 206 0.12 11.51 1.65
C ASP A 206 -0.23 10.14 1.03
N ASP A 207 -1.44 9.96 0.53
CA ASP A 207 -1.87 8.70 -0.08
C ASP A 207 -1.44 8.61 -1.54
N ALA A 208 -0.70 7.55 -1.89
CA ALA A 208 -0.16 7.36 -3.24
C ALA A 208 -1.25 7.19 -4.30
N PHE A 209 -2.37 6.52 -3.97
CA PHE A 209 -3.46 6.34 -4.92
C PHE A 209 -4.17 7.66 -5.18
N GLN A 210 -4.48 8.43 -4.13
CA GLN A 210 -5.09 9.76 -4.25
C GLN A 210 -4.18 10.73 -5.00
N THR A 211 -2.89 10.74 -4.69
CA THR A 211 -1.90 11.57 -5.41
C THR A 211 -1.90 11.25 -6.91
N ASN A 212 -1.87 9.97 -7.27
CA ASN A 212 -1.89 9.58 -8.68
C ASN A 212 -3.24 9.86 -9.36
N LEU A 213 -4.36 9.78 -8.63
CA LEU A 213 -5.69 10.14 -9.13
C LEU A 213 -5.76 11.64 -9.46
N ILE A 214 -5.27 12.49 -8.57
CA ILE A 214 -5.16 13.94 -8.79
C ILE A 214 -4.26 14.22 -9.99
N ARG A 215 -3.07 13.64 -10.04
CA ARG A 215 -2.12 13.79 -11.16
C ARG A 215 -2.74 13.41 -12.49
N MET A 216 -3.42 12.26 -12.54
CA MET A 216 -4.09 11.77 -13.72
C MET A 216 -5.13 12.77 -14.23
N ARG A 217 -5.94 13.35 -13.33
CA ARG A 217 -6.95 14.37 -13.72
C ARG A 217 -6.28 15.63 -14.25
N VAL A 218 -5.24 16.13 -13.55
CA VAL A 218 -4.51 17.33 -13.98
C VAL A 218 -3.93 17.13 -15.38
N VAL A 219 -3.21 16.03 -15.61
CA VAL A 219 -2.59 15.77 -16.94
C VAL A 219 -3.65 15.50 -18.01
N ALA A 220 -4.81 14.89 -17.67
CA ALA A 220 -5.90 14.68 -18.61
C ALA A 220 -6.52 16.01 -19.06
N PHE A 221 -6.81 16.93 -18.15
CA PHE A 221 -7.30 18.27 -18.49
C PHE A 221 -6.26 19.11 -19.25
N CYS A 222 -4.97 18.81 -19.09
CA CYS A 222 -3.89 19.45 -19.85
C CYS A 222 -3.58 18.78 -21.19
N GLY A 223 -4.29 17.73 -21.59
CA GLY A 223 -4.10 17.04 -22.86
C GLY A 223 -2.81 16.18 -22.92
N GLU A 224 -2.25 15.80 -21.77
CA GLU A 224 -1.07 14.94 -21.69
C GLU A 224 -1.45 13.45 -21.80
N VAL A 225 -1.79 13.01 -23.02
CA VAL A 225 -2.33 11.67 -23.31
C VAL A 225 -1.39 10.57 -22.84
N ALA A 226 -0.10 10.63 -23.21
CA ALA A 226 0.87 9.59 -22.88
C ALA A 226 1.10 9.42 -21.37
N ILE A 227 1.09 10.54 -20.62
CA ILE A 227 1.24 10.51 -19.16
C ILE A 227 -0.04 9.97 -18.51
N THR A 228 -1.21 10.36 -19.02
CA THR A 228 -2.52 9.85 -18.57
C THR A 228 -2.58 8.34 -18.76
N GLU A 229 -2.21 7.83 -19.93
CA GLU A 229 -2.18 6.40 -20.25
C GLU A 229 -1.24 5.65 -19.31
N LYS A 230 -0.03 6.16 -19.09
CA LYS A 230 0.95 5.57 -18.17
C LYS A 230 0.41 5.45 -16.75
N LEU A 231 -0.26 6.46 -16.22
CA LEU A 231 -0.88 6.43 -14.90
C LEU A 231 -2.03 5.42 -14.83
N LEU A 232 -2.88 5.37 -15.86
CA LEU A 232 -4.03 4.47 -15.93
C LEU A 232 -3.62 3.00 -16.12
N ALA A 233 -2.54 2.73 -16.85
CA ALA A 233 -2.00 1.38 -17.03
C ALA A 233 -1.20 0.90 -15.80
N GLY A 234 -0.61 1.81 -15.04
CA GLY A 234 0.24 1.54 -13.88
C GLY A 234 -0.49 1.71 -12.53
N PRO A 235 -0.22 2.80 -11.78
CA PRO A 235 -0.71 2.99 -10.40
C PRO A 235 -2.25 2.99 -10.29
N LEU A 236 -2.96 3.39 -11.35
CA LEU A 236 -4.42 3.47 -11.39
C LEU A 236 -5.08 2.31 -12.15
N SER A 237 -4.36 1.23 -12.45
CA SER A 237 -4.89 0.07 -13.19
C SER A 237 -6.06 -0.64 -12.50
N ARG A 238 -6.28 -0.40 -11.21
CA ARG A 238 -7.43 -0.90 -10.44
C ARG A 238 -8.73 -0.14 -10.67
N LEU A 239 -8.70 1.03 -11.26
CA LEU A 239 -9.91 1.75 -11.65
C LEU A 239 -10.73 0.91 -12.64
N ALA A 240 -12.06 1.04 -12.59
CA ALA A 240 -12.95 0.41 -13.55
C ALA A 240 -12.55 0.76 -15.00
N ALA A 241 -12.71 -0.16 -15.92
CA ALA A 241 -12.30 0.03 -17.31
C ALA A 241 -12.95 1.29 -17.93
N ASP A 242 -14.25 1.47 -17.69
CA ASP A 242 -15.00 2.61 -18.20
C ASP A 242 -14.52 3.94 -17.62
N THR A 243 -14.17 3.96 -16.32
CA THR A 243 -13.56 5.15 -15.69
C THR A 243 -12.22 5.49 -16.31
N ARG A 244 -11.38 4.47 -16.58
CA ARG A 244 -10.09 4.68 -17.24
C ARG A 244 -10.26 5.20 -18.66
N GLN A 245 -11.21 4.63 -19.40
CA GLN A 245 -11.55 5.09 -20.76
C GLN A 245 -12.06 6.54 -20.74
N PHE A 246 -12.91 6.92 -19.80
CA PHE A 246 -13.41 8.29 -19.66
C PHE A 246 -12.27 9.31 -19.49
N TRP A 247 -11.29 9.02 -18.64
CA TRP A 247 -10.18 9.95 -18.40
C TRP A 247 -9.19 9.98 -19.56
N LEU A 248 -8.97 8.86 -20.24
CA LEU A 248 -8.17 8.84 -21.47
C LEU A 248 -8.85 9.65 -22.57
N SER A 249 -10.18 9.49 -22.75
CA SER A 249 -10.97 10.28 -23.72
C SER A 249 -10.95 11.77 -23.38
N THR A 250 -10.95 12.11 -22.07
CA THR A 250 -10.81 13.50 -21.60
C THR A 250 -9.45 14.08 -22.02
N ALA A 251 -8.36 13.29 -21.87
CA ALA A 251 -7.03 13.71 -22.31
C ALA A 251 -6.94 13.87 -23.82
N LEU A 252 -7.51 12.95 -24.60
CA LEU A 252 -7.58 13.02 -26.06
C LEU A 252 -8.33 14.27 -26.52
N GLN A 253 -9.48 14.55 -25.90
CA GLN A 253 -10.28 15.74 -26.22
C GLN A 253 -9.51 17.03 -25.95
N ALA A 254 -8.88 17.14 -24.77
CA ALA A 254 -8.07 18.29 -24.40
C ALA A 254 -6.83 18.46 -25.30
N ALA A 255 -6.26 17.35 -25.82
CA ALA A 255 -5.15 17.35 -26.77
C ALA A 255 -5.56 17.72 -28.23
N GLY A 256 -6.85 17.97 -28.49
CA GLY A 256 -7.35 18.26 -29.83
C GLY A 256 -7.58 17.03 -30.71
N GLN A 257 -7.45 15.81 -30.16
CA GLN A 257 -7.75 14.56 -30.87
C GLN A 257 -9.26 14.25 -30.77
N ALA A 258 -10.09 15.17 -31.28
CA ALA A 258 -11.52 15.20 -31.09
C ALA A 258 -12.24 13.96 -31.63
N ASP A 259 -11.85 13.44 -32.81
CA ASP A 259 -12.50 12.27 -33.42
C ASP A 259 -12.30 11.00 -32.59
N GLN A 260 -11.09 10.78 -32.07
CA GLN A 260 -10.80 9.62 -31.23
C GLN A 260 -11.54 9.71 -29.88
N ALA A 261 -11.55 10.89 -29.28
CA ALA A 261 -12.25 11.14 -28.03
C ALA A 261 -13.75 10.93 -28.20
N ARG A 262 -14.34 11.42 -29.30
CA ARG A 262 -15.76 11.30 -29.63
C ARG A 262 -16.19 9.83 -29.68
N VAL A 263 -15.50 9.00 -30.45
CA VAL A 263 -15.83 7.56 -30.56
C VAL A 263 -15.85 6.89 -29.18
N GLN A 264 -14.87 7.20 -28.33
CA GLN A 264 -14.80 6.62 -26.99
C GLN A 264 -15.90 7.15 -26.06
N PHE A 265 -16.26 8.43 -26.14
CA PHE A 265 -17.37 8.98 -25.37
C PHE A 265 -18.73 8.45 -25.83
N GLU A 266 -18.94 8.21 -27.12
CA GLU A 266 -20.17 7.58 -27.67
C GLU A 266 -20.34 6.15 -27.12
N GLN A 267 -19.24 5.37 -27.03
CA GLN A 267 -19.25 4.06 -26.39
C GLN A 267 -19.64 4.14 -24.91
N LEU A 268 -19.04 5.06 -24.17
CA LEU A 268 -19.34 5.27 -22.74
C LEU A 268 -20.76 5.77 -22.52
N ALA A 269 -21.31 6.62 -23.41
CA ALA A 269 -22.68 7.14 -23.34
C ALA A 269 -23.75 6.03 -23.45
N SER A 270 -23.40 4.91 -24.09
CA SER A 270 -24.27 3.72 -24.19
C SER A 270 -23.98 2.67 -23.09
N GLY A 271 -23.05 2.93 -22.18
CA GLY A 271 -22.63 2.01 -21.14
C GLY A 271 -23.65 1.78 -20.02
N PRO A 272 -23.42 0.76 -19.17
CA PRO A 272 -24.33 0.41 -18.07
C PRO A 272 -24.29 1.40 -16.90
N ASP A 273 -23.17 2.09 -16.69
CA ASP A 273 -23.03 3.13 -15.67
C ASP A 273 -23.71 4.42 -16.16
N ARG A 274 -24.93 4.65 -15.71
CA ARG A 274 -25.75 5.79 -16.14
C ARG A 274 -25.14 7.14 -15.79
N GLN A 275 -24.41 7.23 -14.67
CA GLN A 275 -23.71 8.45 -14.29
C GLN A 275 -22.57 8.75 -15.26
N LEU A 276 -21.74 7.73 -15.53
CA LEU A 276 -20.64 7.88 -16.46
C LEU A 276 -21.13 8.14 -17.89
N ALA A 277 -22.21 7.46 -18.30
CA ALA A 277 -22.86 7.68 -19.59
C ALA A 277 -23.34 9.14 -19.74
N ARG A 278 -23.99 9.69 -18.70
CA ARG A 278 -24.41 11.10 -18.69
C ARG A 278 -23.21 12.06 -18.80
N ARG A 279 -22.13 11.79 -18.05
CA ARG A 279 -20.91 12.60 -18.13
C ARG A 279 -20.28 12.53 -19.51
N ALA A 280 -20.24 11.35 -20.12
CA ALA A 280 -19.75 11.18 -21.49
C ALA A 280 -20.62 11.94 -22.50
N GLN A 281 -21.93 11.90 -22.34
CA GLN A 281 -22.86 12.67 -23.17
C GLN A 281 -22.65 14.20 -23.03
N LEU A 282 -22.46 14.70 -21.79
CA LEU A 282 -22.11 16.11 -21.57
C LEU A 282 -20.80 16.50 -22.27
N ARG A 283 -19.81 15.60 -22.31
CA ARG A 283 -18.55 15.83 -23.05
C ARG A 283 -18.72 15.85 -24.56
N LEU A 284 -19.73 15.16 -25.10
CA LEU A 284 -20.09 15.21 -26.51
C LEU A 284 -20.84 16.51 -26.87
N GLU A 285 -21.73 16.96 -25.99
CA GLU A 285 -22.52 18.18 -26.17
C GLU A 285 -21.69 19.45 -25.89
N GLN A 286 -20.82 19.41 -24.88
CA GLN A 286 -19.99 20.51 -24.44
C GLN A 286 -18.53 20.04 -24.30
N PRO A 287 -17.82 19.96 -25.43
CA PRO A 287 -16.41 19.52 -25.41
C PRO A 287 -15.54 20.49 -24.62
N LEU A 288 -14.52 19.95 -23.98
CA LEU A 288 -13.48 20.76 -23.35
C LEU A 288 -12.83 21.68 -24.39
N THR A 289 -12.52 22.88 -23.98
CA THR A 289 -11.71 23.79 -24.80
C THR A 289 -10.38 23.12 -25.11
N VAL A 290 -10.07 22.97 -26.40
CA VAL A 290 -8.80 22.38 -26.84
C VAL A 290 -7.68 23.18 -26.22
N VAL A 291 -6.77 22.50 -25.56
CA VAL A 291 -5.53 23.06 -25.03
C VAL A 291 -4.59 23.26 -26.22
N ALA A 292 -5.04 24.10 -27.18
CA ALA A 292 -4.27 24.36 -28.36
C ALA A 292 -3.06 25.23 -28.01
N THR A 293 -1.92 24.81 -28.49
CA THR A 293 -0.77 25.51 -29.04
C THR A 293 -0.06 26.57 -28.20
N GLU A 294 -0.63 27.24 -27.23
CA GLU A 294 0.05 28.28 -26.45
C GLU A 294 0.09 27.92 -24.95
N ARG A 295 1.05 27.09 -24.61
CA ARG A 295 1.41 26.87 -23.21
C ARG A 295 2.44 27.91 -22.79
N THR A 296 2.23 28.52 -21.63
CA THR A 296 3.26 29.39 -21.05
C THR A 296 4.50 28.58 -20.65
N PRO A 297 5.69 29.19 -20.61
CA PRO A 297 6.88 28.52 -20.11
C PRO A 297 6.70 27.94 -18.69
N GLU A 298 5.91 28.60 -17.85
CA GLU A 298 5.59 28.17 -16.49
C GLU A 298 4.73 26.89 -16.47
N GLU A 299 3.68 26.84 -17.31
CA GLU A 299 2.84 25.65 -17.46
C GLU A 299 3.68 24.45 -17.95
N LEU A 300 4.55 24.66 -18.93
CA LEU A 300 5.45 23.63 -19.43
C LEU A 300 6.42 23.15 -18.34
N ALA A 301 6.94 24.04 -17.51
CA ALA A 301 7.83 23.68 -16.42
C ALA A 301 7.11 22.77 -15.39
N VAL A 302 5.87 23.10 -15.03
CA VAL A 302 5.05 22.28 -14.10
C VAL A 302 4.75 20.91 -14.71
N LEU A 303 4.34 20.84 -15.97
CA LEU A 303 4.04 19.57 -16.65
C LEU A 303 5.28 18.68 -16.81
N ASN A 304 6.44 19.29 -17.15
CA ASN A 304 7.71 18.56 -17.25
C ASN A 304 8.16 18.01 -15.88
N GLU A 305 8.02 18.80 -14.82
CA GLU A 305 8.31 18.35 -13.46
C GLU A 305 7.39 17.21 -13.05
N LEU A 306 6.09 17.33 -13.36
CA LEU A 306 5.12 16.28 -13.11
C LEU A 306 5.45 15.00 -13.88
N ALA A 307 5.77 15.10 -15.16
CA ALA A 307 6.16 13.95 -16.01
C ALA A 307 7.43 13.26 -15.47
N ARG A 308 8.41 14.05 -15.06
CA ARG A 308 9.67 13.57 -14.45
C ARG A 308 9.40 12.84 -13.14
N THR A 309 8.60 13.45 -12.27
CA THR A 309 8.22 12.87 -10.96
C THR A 309 7.48 11.55 -11.14
N ILE A 310 6.48 11.49 -12.03
CA ILE A 310 5.74 10.26 -12.34
C ILE A 310 6.68 9.20 -12.91
N GLY A 311 7.60 9.58 -13.81
CA GLY A 311 8.61 8.67 -14.36
C GLY A 311 9.50 8.08 -13.29
N HIS A 312 10.02 8.90 -12.41
CA HIS A 312 10.86 8.53 -11.29
C HIS A 312 10.11 7.60 -10.30
N GLU A 313 8.91 7.98 -9.88
CA GLU A 313 8.11 7.18 -8.95
C GLU A 313 7.67 5.85 -9.56
N THR A 314 7.32 5.81 -10.84
CA THR A 314 6.97 4.54 -11.52
C THR A 314 8.13 3.56 -11.53
N HIS A 315 9.36 4.05 -11.53
CA HIS A 315 10.57 3.23 -11.52
C HIS A 315 10.97 2.81 -10.11
N TYR A 316 10.96 3.73 -9.14
CA TYR A 316 11.51 3.51 -7.81
C TYR A 316 10.47 3.23 -6.72
N ALA A 317 9.24 3.76 -6.79
CA ALA A 317 8.22 3.54 -5.77
C ALA A 317 7.52 2.17 -5.96
N VAL A 318 8.20 1.12 -5.57
CA VAL A 318 7.76 -0.27 -5.80
C VAL A 318 6.82 -0.80 -4.73
N MET A 319 6.84 -0.23 -3.52
CA MET A 319 5.99 -0.67 -2.41
C MET A 319 4.51 -0.34 -2.63
N SER A 320 4.22 0.82 -3.22
CA SER A 320 2.86 1.28 -3.56
C SER A 320 2.41 0.88 -4.95
N SER A 321 3.27 0.23 -5.75
CA SER A 321 2.92 -0.22 -7.09
C SER A 321 1.77 -1.23 -7.07
N THR A 322 0.69 -0.92 -7.79
CA THR A 322 -0.48 -1.79 -7.96
C THR A 322 -0.46 -2.58 -9.27
N THR A 323 0.65 -2.55 -9.98
CA THR A 323 0.81 -3.22 -11.27
C THR A 323 0.51 -4.71 -11.14
N ARG A 324 -0.39 -5.22 -11.98
CA ARG A 324 -0.83 -6.64 -12.01
C ARG A 324 0.20 -7.59 -12.65
N ARG A 325 1.47 -7.23 -12.69
CA ARG A 325 2.49 -8.14 -13.25
C ARG A 325 2.54 -9.41 -12.39
N GLN A 326 2.46 -10.56 -13.05
CA GLN A 326 2.59 -11.86 -12.39
C GLN A 326 3.97 -11.98 -11.73
N THR A 327 4.03 -12.72 -10.64
CA THR A 327 5.27 -12.94 -9.85
C THR A 327 5.54 -14.45 -9.74
N PRO A 328 5.85 -15.13 -10.88
CA PRO A 328 5.97 -16.59 -10.92
C PRO A 328 7.15 -17.11 -10.09
N MET A 329 8.26 -16.37 -10.00
CA MET A 329 9.42 -16.82 -9.21
C MET A 329 9.16 -16.75 -7.70
N THR A 330 8.44 -15.74 -7.24
CA THR A 330 7.96 -15.68 -5.85
C THR A 330 7.11 -16.91 -5.53
N TRP A 331 6.17 -17.28 -6.40
CA TRP A 331 5.33 -18.47 -6.20
C TRP A 331 6.13 -19.76 -6.31
N LEU A 332 7.11 -19.84 -7.20
CA LEU A 332 8.00 -20.99 -7.30
C LEU A 332 8.77 -21.21 -5.99
N LEU A 333 9.35 -20.14 -5.40
CA LEU A 333 10.03 -20.22 -4.10
C LEU A 333 9.07 -20.68 -3.00
N ILE A 334 7.86 -20.11 -2.92
CA ILE A 334 6.86 -20.52 -1.93
C ILE A 334 6.54 -22.01 -2.06
N LEU A 335 6.28 -22.49 -3.27
CA LEU A 335 5.98 -23.91 -3.51
C LEU A 335 7.17 -24.80 -3.16
N THR A 336 8.40 -24.38 -3.46
CA THR A 336 9.62 -25.10 -3.10
C THR A 336 9.76 -25.23 -1.57
N LEU A 337 9.59 -24.13 -0.84
CA LEU A 337 9.70 -24.14 0.62
C LEU A 337 8.58 -24.97 1.27
N LEU A 338 7.37 -24.91 0.74
CA LEU A 338 6.27 -25.78 1.19
C LEU A 338 6.55 -27.26 0.92
N ALA A 339 7.13 -27.59 -0.24
CA ALA A 339 7.49 -28.97 -0.57
C ALA A 339 8.59 -29.52 0.35
N VAL A 340 9.61 -28.70 0.64
CA VAL A 340 10.66 -29.06 1.63
C VAL A 340 10.06 -29.24 3.01
N PHE A 341 9.19 -28.34 3.46
CA PHE A 341 8.55 -28.47 4.75
C PHE A 341 7.70 -29.74 4.90
N CYS A 342 7.07 -30.22 3.82
CA CYS A 342 6.36 -31.51 3.83
C CYS A 342 7.29 -32.68 4.14
N LEU A 343 8.61 -32.58 3.84
CA LEU A 343 9.59 -33.60 4.22
C LEU A 343 10.00 -33.53 5.69
N GLU A 344 9.82 -32.37 6.34
CA GLU A 344 10.12 -32.16 7.76
C GLU A 344 9.04 -32.74 8.69
N ILE A 345 7.79 -32.83 8.20
CA ILE A 345 6.62 -33.23 9.02
C ILE A 345 6.75 -34.65 9.60
N PRO A 346 7.13 -35.69 8.83
CA PRO A 346 7.12 -37.07 9.30
C PRO A 346 8.06 -37.29 10.50
N GLY A 347 9.24 -36.64 10.52
CA GLY A 347 10.20 -36.76 11.62
C GLY A 347 10.02 -35.72 12.74
N GLY A 348 9.07 -34.79 12.53
CA GLY A 348 8.83 -33.66 13.44
C GLY A 348 9.54 -32.38 12.98
N ALA A 349 8.72 -31.39 12.54
CA ALA A 349 9.24 -30.12 12.01
C ALA A 349 9.93 -29.21 13.05
N THR A 350 9.98 -29.61 14.31
CA THR A 350 10.68 -28.93 15.40
C THR A 350 11.71 -29.86 16.09
N ASP A 351 11.85 -31.10 15.60
CA ASP A 351 12.84 -32.04 16.11
C ASP A 351 14.22 -31.73 15.51
N GLU A 352 15.19 -31.50 16.38
CA GLU A 352 16.54 -31.08 15.98
C GLU A 352 17.29 -32.17 15.23
N LEU A 353 17.08 -33.45 15.59
CA LEU A 353 17.72 -34.57 14.91
C LEU A 353 17.16 -34.76 13.51
N ASN A 354 15.85 -34.69 13.35
CA ASN A 354 15.21 -34.75 12.05
C ASN A 354 15.69 -33.61 11.14
N LEU A 355 15.75 -32.38 11.65
CA LEU A 355 16.26 -31.24 10.88
C LEU A 355 17.74 -31.40 10.50
N PHE A 356 18.55 -31.95 11.40
CA PHE A 356 19.96 -32.26 11.11
C PHE A 356 20.12 -33.34 10.02
N GLU A 357 19.33 -34.40 10.07
CA GLU A 357 19.31 -35.45 9.03
C GLU A 357 18.87 -34.88 7.66
N LEU A 358 17.96 -33.91 7.65
CA LEU A 358 17.52 -33.21 6.44
C LEU A 358 18.49 -32.13 5.94
N GLY A 359 19.57 -31.84 6.66
CA GLY A 359 20.60 -30.92 6.21
C GLY A 359 20.70 -29.59 6.95
N ALA A 360 20.13 -29.49 8.16
CA ALA A 360 20.35 -28.33 9.01
C ALA A 360 21.84 -28.18 9.41
N LEU A 361 22.28 -26.93 9.59
CA LEU A 361 23.64 -26.62 9.98
C LEU A 361 23.76 -26.57 11.51
N ILE A 362 24.73 -27.28 12.09
CA ILE A 362 25.09 -27.17 13.51
C ILE A 362 26.20 -26.14 13.68
N VAL A 363 26.05 -25.26 14.66
CA VAL A 363 27.05 -24.23 14.99
C VAL A 363 27.43 -24.33 16.46
N PRO A 364 28.74 -24.34 16.80
CA PRO A 364 29.92 -24.18 15.93
C PRO A 364 30.12 -25.37 15.01
N THR A 365 30.45 -25.11 13.77
CA THR A 365 30.63 -26.16 12.79
C THR A 365 32.06 -26.68 12.78
N SER A 366 32.19 -28.02 12.76
CA SER A 366 33.32 -28.71 12.17
C SER A 366 32.77 -29.48 10.96
N LEU A 367 32.42 -28.77 9.87
CA LEU A 367 32.00 -29.45 8.65
C LEU A 367 33.14 -30.34 8.15
N THR A 368 32.84 -31.61 7.96
CA THR A 368 33.72 -32.51 7.27
C THR A 368 33.69 -32.29 5.76
N PRO A 369 34.76 -32.59 5.02
CA PRO A 369 34.68 -32.57 3.55
C PRO A 369 33.52 -33.45 3.08
N GLY A 370 32.53 -32.87 2.37
CA GLY A 370 31.33 -33.56 1.93
C GLY A 370 30.03 -33.06 2.56
N GLU A 371 30.06 -32.17 3.58
CA GLU A 371 28.87 -31.60 4.23
C GLU A 371 28.60 -30.13 3.87
N TYR A 372 29.25 -29.60 2.83
CA TYR A 372 29.04 -28.20 2.38
C TYR A 372 27.66 -27.92 1.79
N ASP A 373 26.94 -28.97 1.39
CA ASP A 373 25.55 -28.91 0.96
C ASP A 373 24.60 -28.38 2.06
N ARG A 374 24.97 -28.56 3.35
CA ARG A 374 24.20 -28.04 4.49
C ARG A 374 24.04 -26.52 4.47
N TYR A 375 25.01 -25.78 3.91
CA TYR A 375 24.86 -24.31 3.74
C TYR A 375 23.70 -23.95 2.81
N VAL A 376 23.42 -24.82 1.84
CA VAL A 376 22.29 -24.62 0.92
C VAL A 376 21.01 -25.21 1.50
N LEU A 377 21.06 -26.45 2.03
CA LEU A 377 19.87 -27.12 2.54
C LEU A 377 19.24 -26.39 3.72
N ALA A 378 20.06 -25.91 4.65
CA ALA A 378 19.61 -25.15 5.83
C ALA A 378 18.80 -23.90 5.45
N ALA A 379 19.07 -23.28 4.29
CA ALA A 379 18.33 -22.13 3.80
C ALA A 379 16.88 -22.44 3.39
N PHE A 380 16.51 -23.72 3.25
CA PHE A 380 15.17 -24.15 2.84
C PHE A 380 14.40 -24.83 3.97
N LEU A 381 15.07 -25.22 5.07
CA LEU A 381 14.45 -25.87 6.22
C LEU A 381 13.79 -24.83 7.16
N HIS A 382 12.81 -25.31 7.97
CA HIS A 382 12.07 -24.45 8.89
C HIS A 382 11.88 -25.11 10.25
N PHE A 383 12.00 -24.31 11.31
CA PHE A 383 11.72 -24.77 12.67
C PHE A 383 10.22 -24.59 13.00
N GLY A 384 9.39 -25.47 12.42
CA GLY A 384 7.95 -25.52 12.66
C GLY A 384 7.11 -24.56 11.80
N TRP A 385 5.79 -24.73 11.89
CA TRP A 385 4.79 -24.05 11.08
C TRP A 385 4.81 -22.53 11.17
N LEU A 386 5.06 -21.99 12.37
CA LEU A 386 5.05 -20.54 12.56
C LEU A 386 6.20 -19.87 11.82
N HIS A 387 7.40 -20.49 11.89
CA HIS A 387 8.57 -19.99 11.17
C HIS A 387 8.36 -20.02 9.66
N LEU A 388 7.81 -21.12 9.13
CA LEU A 388 7.43 -21.22 7.72
C LEU A 388 6.44 -20.12 7.32
N LEU A 389 5.33 -19.94 8.07
CA LEU A 389 4.30 -18.93 7.75
C LEU A 389 4.86 -17.52 7.71
N MET A 390 5.75 -17.15 8.62
CA MET A 390 6.40 -15.84 8.65
C MET A 390 7.26 -15.63 7.41
N ASN A 391 8.04 -16.63 7.00
CA ASN A 391 8.83 -16.57 5.78
C ASN A 391 7.95 -16.50 4.52
N MET A 392 6.85 -17.26 4.46
CA MET A 392 5.89 -17.19 3.35
C MET A 392 5.27 -15.80 3.25
N PHE A 393 4.87 -15.21 4.38
CA PHE A 393 4.32 -13.86 4.41
C PHE A 393 5.35 -12.83 3.91
N GLY A 394 6.58 -12.90 4.42
CA GLY A 394 7.68 -12.04 3.97
C GLY A 394 7.95 -12.18 2.48
N LEU A 395 8.01 -13.41 1.97
CA LEU A 395 8.24 -13.71 0.57
C LEU A 395 7.11 -13.19 -0.34
N LEU A 396 5.85 -13.38 0.03
CA LEU A 396 4.69 -12.82 -0.68
C LEU A 396 4.72 -11.29 -0.70
N TRP A 397 5.08 -10.69 0.45
CA TRP A 397 5.04 -9.23 0.59
C TRP A 397 6.22 -8.54 -0.11
N PHE A 398 7.45 -8.98 0.10
CA PHE A 398 8.67 -8.35 -0.40
C PHE A 398 9.17 -8.96 -1.71
N GLY A 399 9.13 -10.28 -1.83
CA GLY A 399 9.56 -10.99 -3.03
C GLY A 399 8.75 -10.58 -4.26
N GLY A 400 7.42 -10.58 -4.15
CA GLY A 400 6.57 -10.14 -5.26
C GLY A 400 6.77 -8.67 -5.67
N ARG A 401 7.18 -7.79 -4.75
CA ARG A 401 7.52 -6.40 -5.07
C ARG A 401 8.85 -6.28 -5.80
N LEU A 402 9.86 -6.96 -5.30
CA LEU A 402 11.18 -6.96 -5.92
C LEU A 402 11.14 -7.64 -7.30
N GLU A 403 10.38 -8.73 -7.44
CA GLU A 403 10.18 -9.41 -8.73
C GLU A 403 9.51 -8.48 -9.76
N ARG A 404 8.55 -7.68 -9.36
CA ARG A 404 7.94 -6.69 -10.27
C ARG A 404 8.90 -5.58 -10.67
N ALA A 405 9.81 -5.19 -9.77
CA ALA A 405 10.79 -4.14 -10.02
C ALA A 405 11.97 -4.59 -10.88
N TRP A 406 12.57 -5.73 -10.53
CA TRP A 406 13.81 -6.22 -11.13
C TRP A 406 13.60 -7.33 -12.17
N GLY A 407 12.44 -8.00 -12.13
CA GLY A 407 12.17 -9.23 -12.86
C GLY A 407 12.45 -10.48 -12.02
N GLY A 408 12.01 -11.63 -12.55
CA GLY A 408 12.02 -12.88 -11.78
C GLY A 408 13.42 -13.40 -11.48
N LEU A 409 14.31 -13.43 -12.48
CA LEU A 409 15.65 -13.99 -12.32
C LEU A 409 16.53 -13.16 -11.38
N PRO A 410 16.65 -11.83 -11.50
CA PRO A 410 17.41 -11.03 -10.54
C PRO A 410 16.89 -11.15 -9.10
N MET A 411 15.57 -11.17 -8.90
CA MET A 411 14.97 -11.36 -7.58
C MET A 411 15.33 -12.74 -7.00
N LEU A 412 15.26 -13.80 -7.82
CA LEU A 412 15.64 -15.16 -7.40
C LEU A 412 17.12 -15.25 -7.03
N CYS A 413 18.00 -14.65 -7.83
CA CYS A 413 19.44 -14.58 -7.53
C CYS A 413 19.68 -13.82 -6.21
N CYS A 414 19.05 -12.68 -6.02
CA CYS A 414 19.13 -11.93 -4.77
C CYS A 414 18.73 -12.81 -3.57
N TYR A 415 17.56 -13.48 -3.65
CA TYR A 415 17.10 -14.37 -2.59
C TYR A 415 18.10 -15.50 -2.29
N LEU A 416 18.56 -16.24 -3.31
CA LEU A 416 19.46 -17.38 -3.10
C LEU A 416 20.82 -16.94 -2.57
N LEU A 417 21.41 -15.88 -3.14
CA LEU A 417 22.72 -15.38 -2.70
C LEU A 417 22.67 -14.87 -1.26
N THR A 418 21.60 -14.19 -0.86
CA THR A 418 21.47 -13.66 0.50
C THR A 418 21.07 -14.75 1.49
N ALA A 419 20.24 -15.72 1.12
CA ALA A 419 19.90 -16.86 1.97
C ALA A 419 21.13 -17.72 2.28
N ILE A 420 21.87 -18.14 1.24
CA ILE A 420 23.07 -18.98 1.41
C ILE A 420 24.20 -18.15 2.02
N GLY A 421 24.43 -16.92 1.51
CA GLY A 421 25.50 -16.04 1.99
C GLY A 421 25.39 -15.71 3.49
N SER A 422 24.18 -15.46 3.97
CA SER A 422 23.95 -15.18 5.40
C SER A 422 24.27 -16.39 6.30
N ILE A 423 23.99 -17.60 5.83
CA ILE A 423 24.32 -18.85 6.54
C ILE A 423 25.83 -19.12 6.49
N VAL A 424 26.50 -18.86 5.38
CA VAL A 424 27.96 -19.04 5.23
C VAL A 424 28.74 -18.06 6.12
N LEU A 425 28.31 -16.80 6.21
CA LEU A 425 28.97 -15.78 7.03
C LEU A 425 28.78 -16.02 8.53
N PHE A 426 27.65 -16.55 8.95
CA PHE A 426 27.29 -16.70 10.36
C PHE A 426 28.33 -17.44 11.24
N PRO A 427 28.85 -18.63 10.88
CA PRO A 427 29.86 -19.31 11.66
C PRO A 427 31.17 -18.52 11.81
N MET A 428 31.56 -17.77 10.78
CA MET A 428 32.76 -16.94 10.81
C MET A 428 32.59 -15.77 11.79
N GLU A 429 31.47 -15.07 11.74
CA GLU A 429 31.16 -13.97 12.66
C GLU A 429 31.05 -14.47 14.11
N LEU A 430 30.36 -15.60 14.31
CA LEU A 430 30.22 -16.19 15.63
C LEU A 430 31.57 -16.55 16.22
N SER A 431 32.49 -17.06 15.41
CA SER A 431 33.88 -17.35 15.83
C SER A 431 34.59 -16.08 16.32
N VAL A 432 34.45 -14.96 15.60
CA VAL A 432 35.01 -13.66 16.01
C VAL A 432 34.39 -13.17 17.30
N LEU A 433 33.05 -13.19 17.42
CA LEU A 433 32.35 -12.75 18.62
C LEU A 433 32.72 -13.59 19.86
N ARG A 434 32.93 -14.90 19.68
CA ARG A 434 33.41 -15.78 20.75
C ARG A 434 34.83 -15.44 21.18
N SER A 435 35.73 -15.13 20.23
CA SER A 435 37.09 -14.72 20.54
C SER A 435 37.14 -13.43 21.37
N TRP A 436 36.11 -12.58 21.25
CA TRP A 436 35.95 -11.35 22.05
C TRP A 436 35.18 -11.55 23.36
N GLY A 437 34.68 -12.78 23.62
CA GLY A 437 33.86 -13.08 24.80
C GLY A 437 32.42 -12.55 24.73
N TRP A 438 31.97 -12.19 23.56
CA TRP A 438 30.60 -11.62 23.34
C TRP A 438 29.56 -12.69 23.00
N ALA A 439 29.96 -13.92 22.72
CA ALA A 439 29.05 -15.03 22.45
C ALA A 439 29.47 -16.28 23.24
N GLY A 440 28.46 -17.04 23.68
CA GLY A 440 28.64 -18.33 24.36
C GLY A 440 29.10 -19.44 23.42
N ASN A 441 29.44 -20.60 24.03
CA ASN A 441 29.83 -21.80 23.28
C ASN A 441 28.70 -22.79 23.05
N ASP A 442 27.45 -22.35 23.22
CA ASP A 442 26.29 -23.21 23.05
C ASP A 442 26.18 -23.72 21.61
N ILE A 443 25.82 -24.98 21.49
CA ILE A 443 25.53 -25.62 20.20
C ILE A 443 24.11 -25.24 19.82
N SER A 444 23.93 -24.80 18.61
CA SER A 444 22.61 -24.45 18.06
C SER A 444 22.43 -24.98 16.64
N ILE A 445 21.21 -25.31 16.30
CA ILE A 445 20.80 -25.64 14.91
C ILE A 445 20.42 -24.37 14.18
N LEU A 446 20.96 -24.20 12.98
CA LEU A 446 20.67 -23.11 12.09
C LEU A 446 19.84 -23.62 10.89
N VAL A 447 18.65 -23.08 10.75
CA VAL A 447 17.71 -23.31 9.64
C VAL A 447 16.96 -22.03 9.33
N GLY A 448 16.56 -21.84 8.08
CA GLY A 448 15.57 -20.84 7.73
C GLY A 448 15.86 -20.05 6.46
N ALA A 449 14.78 -19.83 5.73
CA ALA A 449 14.70 -18.97 4.56
C ALA A 449 14.81 -17.46 4.90
N SER A 450 14.85 -17.12 6.18
CA SER A 450 14.72 -15.73 6.67
C SER A 450 15.87 -14.83 6.23
N GLY A 451 17.10 -15.35 6.11
CA GLY A 451 18.23 -14.61 5.53
C GLY A 451 17.95 -14.14 4.10
N GLY A 452 17.29 -15.00 3.29
CA GLY A 452 16.82 -14.64 1.95
C GLY A 452 15.68 -13.61 1.95
N VAL A 453 14.73 -13.75 2.87
CA VAL A 453 13.62 -12.79 3.02
C VAL A 453 14.15 -11.41 3.43
N LEU A 454 15.07 -11.34 4.40
CA LEU A 454 15.72 -10.09 4.78
C LEU A 454 16.61 -9.55 3.65
N GLY A 455 17.20 -10.43 2.82
CA GLY A 455 17.91 -10.05 1.61
C GLY A 455 17.00 -9.37 0.58
N LEU A 456 15.77 -9.84 0.41
CA LEU A 456 14.79 -9.16 -0.45
C LEU A 456 14.39 -7.78 0.11
N ILE A 457 14.29 -7.63 1.42
CA ILE A 457 14.09 -6.32 2.07
C ILE A 457 15.31 -5.43 1.83
N GLY A 458 16.52 -5.99 1.92
CA GLY A 458 17.77 -5.33 1.56
C GLY A 458 17.76 -4.83 0.12
N GLY A 459 17.41 -5.71 -0.83
CA GLY A 459 17.31 -5.35 -2.25
C GLY A 459 16.31 -4.23 -2.53
N LEU A 460 15.15 -4.24 -1.88
CA LEU A 460 14.18 -3.14 -1.94
C LEU A 460 14.74 -1.85 -1.34
N THR A 461 15.47 -1.96 -0.22
CA THR A 461 16.11 -0.82 0.43
C THR A 461 17.17 -0.21 -0.48
N GLY A 462 18.04 -1.03 -1.09
CA GLY A 462 19.05 -0.58 -2.06
C GLY A 462 18.40 0.09 -3.28
N HIS A 463 17.34 -0.50 -3.82
CA HIS A 463 16.57 0.08 -4.94
C HIS A 463 16.00 1.46 -4.60
N LEU A 464 15.40 1.62 -3.42
CA LEU A 464 14.88 2.91 -2.95
C LEU A 464 16.00 3.92 -2.67
N LEU A 465 17.15 3.49 -2.12
CA LEU A 465 18.32 4.35 -1.91
C LEU A 465 18.82 4.94 -3.24
N VAL A 466 18.95 4.10 -4.28
CA VAL A 466 19.29 4.61 -5.63
C VAL A 466 18.23 5.61 -6.11
N GLY A 467 16.95 5.34 -5.85
CA GLY A 467 15.88 6.29 -6.14
C GLY A 467 16.04 7.62 -5.42
N LEU A 468 16.38 7.61 -4.14
CA LEU A 468 16.61 8.83 -3.35
C LEU A 468 17.82 9.64 -3.82
N LEU A 469 18.87 8.97 -4.31
CA LEU A 469 20.08 9.59 -4.84
C LEU A 469 19.85 10.16 -6.25
N SER A 470 18.97 9.56 -7.05
CA SER A 470 18.70 9.96 -8.45
C SER A 470 17.64 11.04 -8.59
N GLY A 471 16.85 11.32 -7.54
CA GLY A 471 15.81 12.34 -7.59
C GLY A 471 15.09 12.55 -6.27
N ARG A 472 14.33 13.65 -6.18
CA ARG A 472 13.52 13.96 -4.99
C ARG A 472 12.07 13.55 -5.25
N SER A 473 11.58 12.56 -4.50
CA SER A 473 10.17 12.17 -4.47
C SER A 473 9.73 11.88 -3.04
N ALA A 474 8.66 12.53 -2.62
CA ALA A 474 8.06 12.30 -1.32
C ALA A 474 7.56 10.86 -1.17
N LEU A 475 7.09 10.24 -2.26
CA LEU A 475 6.63 8.85 -2.26
C LEU A 475 7.79 7.88 -2.01
N VAL A 476 8.93 8.06 -2.69
CA VAL A 476 10.12 7.22 -2.50
C VAL A 476 10.68 7.38 -1.08
N TRP A 477 10.73 8.61 -0.53
CA TRP A 477 11.11 8.86 0.85
C TRP A 477 10.20 8.15 1.85
N ARG A 478 8.90 8.20 1.61
CA ARG A 478 7.91 7.53 2.47
C ARG A 478 8.08 6.01 2.44
N GLU A 479 8.26 5.43 1.26
CA GLU A 479 8.47 4.00 1.11
C GLU A 479 9.76 3.54 1.81
N PHE A 480 10.83 4.31 1.66
CA PHE A 480 12.08 4.07 2.38
C PHE A 480 11.88 4.15 3.90
N GLY A 481 11.16 5.15 4.40
CA GLY A 481 10.84 5.26 5.83
C GLY A 481 10.02 4.08 6.37
N ILE A 482 9.09 3.56 5.57
CA ILE A 482 8.32 2.36 5.93
C ILE A 482 9.24 1.14 6.03
N LEU A 483 10.15 0.94 5.06
CA LEU A 483 11.12 -0.17 5.12
C LEU A 483 12.08 -0.01 6.30
N ALA A 484 12.59 1.19 6.54
CA ALA A 484 13.46 1.47 7.69
C ALA A 484 12.75 1.15 9.02
N LEU A 485 11.46 1.50 9.14
CA LEU A 485 10.66 1.13 10.31
C LEU A 485 10.50 -0.38 10.43
N ILE A 486 10.21 -1.10 9.33
CA ILE A 486 10.08 -2.56 9.33
C ILE A 486 11.40 -3.21 9.77
N VAL A 487 12.52 -2.76 9.22
CA VAL A 487 13.86 -3.25 9.60
C VAL A 487 14.15 -2.99 11.08
N THR A 488 13.83 -1.79 11.56
CA THR A 488 14.00 -1.45 12.98
C THR A 488 13.18 -2.37 13.89
N LEU A 489 11.90 -2.56 13.57
CA LEU A 489 11.02 -3.45 14.35
C LEU A 489 11.50 -4.90 14.30
N GLN A 490 11.97 -5.38 13.13
CA GLN A 490 12.55 -6.71 12.99
C GLN A 490 13.82 -6.85 13.85
N THR A 491 14.72 -5.88 13.81
CA THR A 491 15.94 -5.91 14.63
C THR A 491 15.63 -5.94 16.13
N VAL A 492 14.66 -5.11 16.57
CA VAL A 492 14.23 -5.14 17.98
C VAL A 492 13.61 -6.50 18.34
N PHE A 493 12.84 -7.09 17.45
CA PHE A 493 12.29 -8.43 17.63
C PHE A 493 13.38 -9.48 17.74
N ASP A 494 14.36 -9.48 16.85
CA ASP A 494 15.49 -10.44 16.83
C ASP A 494 16.31 -10.38 18.11
N LEU A 495 16.60 -9.17 18.59
CA LEU A 495 17.36 -8.96 19.84
C LEU A 495 16.61 -9.43 21.10
N ASN A 496 15.27 -9.49 21.04
CA ASN A 496 14.44 -9.94 22.16
C ASN A 496 13.96 -11.40 22.04
N THR A 497 14.38 -12.13 20.99
CA THR A 497 13.93 -13.49 20.72
C THR A 497 15.12 -14.43 20.57
N PRO A 498 15.54 -15.13 21.65
CA PRO A 498 16.76 -15.96 21.65
C PRO A 498 16.81 -17.06 20.58
N ALA A 499 15.64 -17.53 20.13
CA ALA A 499 15.51 -18.57 19.10
C ALA A 499 15.72 -18.03 17.67
N VAL A 500 15.96 -16.73 17.49
CA VAL A 500 16.11 -16.09 16.18
C VAL A 500 17.55 -15.58 16.04
N SER A 501 18.19 -15.90 14.91
CA SER A 501 19.55 -15.43 14.66
C SER A 501 19.56 -14.01 14.10
N ALA A 502 19.75 -13.02 14.96
CA ALA A 502 19.90 -11.61 14.56
C ALA A 502 21.05 -11.40 13.55
N LEU A 503 22.13 -12.18 13.65
CA LEU A 503 23.27 -12.10 12.71
C LEU A 503 22.88 -12.54 11.30
N VAL A 504 22.20 -13.70 11.16
CA VAL A 504 21.75 -14.19 9.85
C VAL A 504 20.80 -13.19 9.17
N HIS A 505 19.90 -12.59 9.94
CA HIS A 505 19.00 -11.56 9.45
C HIS A 505 19.75 -10.29 9.00
N THR A 506 20.70 -9.83 9.81
CA THR A 506 21.52 -8.66 9.47
C THR A 506 22.37 -8.92 8.23
N ASN A 507 22.98 -10.10 8.12
CA ASN A 507 23.77 -10.50 6.95
C ASN A 507 22.91 -10.53 5.68
N GLY A 508 21.74 -11.16 5.76
CA GLY A 508 20.79 -11.18 4.65
C GLY A 508 20.43 -9.76 4.17
N LEU A 509 20.09 -8.88 5.11
CA LEU A 509 19.76 -7.48 4.82
C LEU A 509 20.92 -6.73 4.15
N ILE A 510 22.13 -6.82 4.69
CA ILE A 510 23.32 -6.13 4.16
C ILE A 510 23.67 -6.64 2.77
N LEU A 511 23.74 -7.97 2.60
CA LEU A 511 24.01 -8.58 1.30
C LEU A 511 22.97 -8.21 0.23
N GLY A 512 21.74 -7.97 0.64
CA GLY A 512 20.68 -7.54 -0.29
C GLY A 512 20.76 -6.07 -0.70
N ILE A 513 21.33 -5.19 0.15
CA ILE A 513 21.49 -3.76 -0.17
C ILE A 513 22.57 -3.55 -1.23
N VAL A 514 23.63 -4.35 -1.20
CA VAL A 514 24.80 -4.30 -2.10
C VAL A 514 24.49 -4.95 -3.44
#